data_1b4899d317f44805e998d2945506d89d
#
_entry.id   1b4899d317f44805e998d2945506d89d
#
_cell.length_a   1.000
_cell.length_b   1.000
_cell.length_c   1.000
_cell.angle_alpha   90.00
_cell.angle_beta   90.00
_cell.angle_gamma   90.00
#
_symmetry.space_group_name_H-M   'P 1'
#
loop_
_entity.id
_entity.type
_entity.pdbx_description
1 polymer ?
#
loop_
_entity_poly.entity_id
_entity_poly.type
_entity_poly.pdbx_seq_one_letter_code
_entity_poly.pdbx_strand_id
1 'polypeptide(L)'
;MMSDHKKIAVLGGGSWATAIVKMLLENLDTVGWYMRSESSIAHIKKNNHNPKYLRAADVYADQLDFSSDINSIVDGYDVLIFAIPSAFLMSELAKLNIPLKDKIIFSAIKGIVPETGLIVGEHFHEEHNVPLDNIGVITGPCHAEEVAMERLSYLTIASQNEENAELMSFCLKSWYIKTK
;
A
#
# COMPACT_ATOMS: atom_id res chain seq x y z
N MET A 1 -25.26 -5.72 5.98
CA MET A 1 -24.66 -4.76 6.90
C MET A 1 -23.17 -4.90 6.73
N MET A 2 -22.49 -3.98 6.04
CA MET A 2 -21.03 -4.00 5.91
C MET A 2 -20.46 -3.63 7.27
N SER A 3 -19.94 -4.64 7.96
CA SER A 3 -19.26 -4.53 9.24
C SER A 3 -18.02 -3.65 9.11
N ASP A 4 -17.76 -2.89 10.18
CA ASP A 4 -16.54 -2.12 10.47
C ASP A 4 -15.58 -1.94 9.29
N HIS A 5 -15.59 -0.73 8.72
CA HIS A 5 -14.70 -0.38 7.63
C HIS A 5 -13.24 -0.47 8.10
N LYS A 6 -12.55 -1.57 7.72
CA LYS A 6 -11.12 -1.71 7.97
C LYS A 6 -10.39 -0.51 7.38
N LYS A 7 -9.61 0.16 8.18
CA LYS A 7 -8.79 1.29 7.75
C LYS A 7 -7.58 0.79 6.96
N ILE A 8 -7.35 1.38 5.81
CA ILE A 8 -6.29 0.96 4.87
C ILE A 8 -5.20 2.03 4.79
N ALA A 9 -3.95 1.60 4.87
CA ALA A 9 -2.80 2.48 4.68
C ALA A 9 -1.81 1.93 3.66
N VAL A 10 -1.12 2.84 2.96
CA VAL A 10 -0.04 2.54 2.04
C VAL A 10 1.29 2.94 2.67
N LEU A 11 2.26 2.03 2.66
CA LEU A 11 3.62 2.25 3.15
C LEU A 11 4.59 2.34 1.97
N GLY A 12 5.14 3.54 1.76
CA GLY A 12 6.08 3.84 0.68
C GLY A 12 5.76 5.17 0.00
N GLY A 13 6.75 5.81 -0.59
CA GLY A 13 6.61 7.14 -1.23
C GLY A 13 7.01 7.17 -2.70
N GLY A 14 7.16 5.99 -3.34
CA GLY A 14 7.53 5.84 -4.74
C GLY A 14 6.37 5.98 -5.72
N SER A 15 6.65 5.77 -7.02
CA SER A 15 5.64 5.85 -8.08
C SER A 15 4.50 4.86 -7.88
N TRP A 16 4.84 3.60 -7.54
CA TRP A 16 3.81 2.57 -7.35
C TRP A 16 2.96 2.83 -6.10
N ALA A 17 3.56 3.29 -4.99
CA ALA A 17 2.80 3.71 -3.81
C ALA A 17 1.84 4.86 -4.12
N THR A 18 2.31 5.87 -4.88
CA THR A 18 1.47 7.00 -5.32
C THR A 18 0.30 6.52 -6.20
N ALA A 19 0.54 5.60 -7.12
CA ALA A 19 -0.51 5.02 -7.96
C ALA A 19 -1.54 4.23 -7.14
N ILE A 20 -1.09 3.44 -6.16
CA ILE A 20 -2.00 2.69 -5.25
C ILE A 20 -2.85 3.65 -4.43
N VAL A 21 -2.26 4.71 -3.86
CA VAL A 21 -3.02 5.74 -3.13
C VAL A 21 -4.10 6.35 -4.02
N LYS A 22 -3.75 6.75 -5.26
CA LYS A 22 -4.73 7.27 -6.23
C LYS A 22 -5.88 6.28 -6.47
N MET A 23 -5.57 4.99 -6.67
CA MET A 23 -6.60 3.96 -6.88
C MET A 23 -7.52 3.81 -5.67
N LEU A 24 -6.97 3.81 -4.46
CA LEU A 24 -7.75 3.67 -3.23
C LEU A 24 -8.70 4.85 -3.01
N LEU A 25 -8.28 6.06 -3.33
CA LEU A 25 -9.10 7.27 -3.20
C LEU A 25 -10.31 7.32 -4.16
N GLU A 26 -10.39 6.44 -5.16
CA GLU A 26 -11.60 6.26 -5.97
C GLU A 26 -12.75 5.62 -5.18
N ASN A 27 -12.45 4.88 -4.10
CA ASN A 27 -13.43 4.09 -3.35
C ASN A 27 -13.44 4.35 -1.84
N LEU A 28 -12.43 5.03 -1.31
CA LEU A 28 -12.28 5.28 0.12
C LEU A 28 -12.25 6.77 0.41
N ASP A 29 -12.95 7.19 1.46
CA ASP A 29 -12.98 8.58 1.91
C ASP A 29 -11.65 9.01 2.53
N THR A 30 -10.90 8.08 3.13
CA THR A 30 -9.61 8.37 3.77
C THR A 30 -8.65 7.20 3.60
N VAL A 31 -7.37 7.50 3.32
CA VAL A 31 -6.28 6.53 3.20
C VAL A 31 -5.10 7.00 4.05
N GLY A 32 -4.54 6.10 4.85
CA GLY A 32 -3.27 6.34 5.55
C GLY A 32 -2.10 6.28 4.56
N TRP A 33 -1.13 7.19 4.69
CA TRP A 33 0.04 7.16 3.83
C TRP A 33 1.33 7.43 4.58
N TYR A 34 2.13 6.37 4.74
CA TYR A 34 3.48 6.49 5.29
C TYR A 34 4.47 6.89 4.22
N MET A 35 5.16 7.99 4.46
CA MET A 35 6.28 8.46 3.64
C MET A 35 7.41 8.96 4.55
N ARG A 36 8.59 8.38 4.44
CA ARG A 36 9.76 8.80 5.24
C ARG A 36 10.21 10.25 5.04
N SER A 37 9.76 10.93 3.98
CA SER A 37 10.15 12.29 3.63
C SER A 37 9.09 13.29 4.03
N GLU A 38 9.29 14.00 5.14
CA GLU A 38 8.41 15.09 5.59
C GLU A 38 8.27 16.20 4.56
N SER A 39 9.37 16.51 3.83
CA SER A 39 9.33 17.51 2.76
C SER A 39 8.43 17.09 1.60
N SER A 40 8.38 15.79 1.29
CA SER A 40 7.43 15.26 0.29
C SER A 40 6.00 15.33 0.77
N ILE A 41 5.74 15.00 2.04
CA ILE A 41 4.42 15.14 2.67
C ILE A 41 3.95 16.60 2.63
N ALA A 42 4.81 17.53 3.04
CA ALA A 42 4.50 18.96 3.01
C ALA A 42 4.20 19.46 1.59
N HIS A 43 4.95 18.96 0.60
CA HIS A 43 4.69 19.28 -0.80
C HIS A 43 3.32 18.78 -1.28
N ILE A 44 2.99 17.51 -0.98
CA ILE A 44 1.70 16.92 -1.39
C ILE A 44 0.53 17.65 -0.73
N LYS A 45 0.63 17.98 0.56
CA LYS A 45 -0.37 18.76 1.29
C LYS A 45 -0.65 20.14 0.66
N LYS A 46 0.35 20.71 0.01
CA LYS A 46 0.23 22.03 -0.62
C LYS A 46 -0.20 21.96 -2.10
N ASN A 47 0.23 20.94 -2.82
CA ASN A 47 0.16 20.91 -4.28
C ASN A 47 -0.66 19.74 -4.85
N ASN A 48 -1.18 18.84 -4.01
CA ASN A 48 -1.97 17.65 -4.38
C ASN A 48 -1.28 16.69 -5.37
N HIS A 49 0.05 16.67 -5.42
CA HIS A 49 0.82 15.70 -6.22
C HIS A 49 2.16 15.37 -5.57
N ASN A 50 2.68 14.17 -5.87
CA ASN A 50 4.00 13.76 -5.39
C ASN A 50 5.11 14.58 -6.10
N PRO A 51 6.06 15.19 -5.36
CA PRO A 51 7.09 16.05 -5.95
C PRO A 51 8.08 15.32 -6.85
N LYS A 52 8.28 14.01 -6.61
CA LYS A 52 9.32 13.21 -7.26
C LYS A 52 8.76 12.21 -8.27
N TYR A 53 7.55 11.72 -8.03
CA TYR A 53 6.95 10.61 -8.78
C TYR A 53 5.55 10.98 -9.25
N LEU A 54 5.20 10.61 -10.49
CA LEU A 54 3.86 10.76 -11.05
C LEU A 54 3.28 12.18 -10.85
N ARG A 55 4.03 13.20 -11.22
CA ARG A 55 3.64 14.61 -11.01
C ARG A 55 2.31 15.00 -11.67
N ALA A 56 1.89 14.23 -12.68
CA ALA A 56 0.61 14.43 -13.36
C ALA A 56 -0.56 13.71 -12.66
N ALA A 57 -0.28 12.92 -11.61
CA ALA A 57 -1.31 12.25 -10.84
C ALA A 57 -1.72 13.11 -9.65
N ASP A 58 -2.93 13.63 -9.68
CA ASP A 58 -3.50 14.32 -8.53
C ASP A 58 -3.84 13.30 -7.44
N VAL A 59 -3.48 13.64 -6.21
CA VAL A 59 -3.87 12.95 -4.98
C VAL A 59 -4.41 13.99 -4.01
N TYR A 60 -5.66 13.85 -3.60
CA TYR A 60 -6.34 14.84 -2.76
C TYR A 60 -5.86 14.73 -1.32
N ALA A 61 -5.07 15.71 -0.89
CA ALA A 61 -4.38 15.69 0.40
C ALA A 61 -5.34 15.74 1.61
N ASP A 62 -6.54 16.25 1.45
CA ASP A 62 -7.60 16.30 2.46
C ASP A 62 -8.21 14.92 2.76
N GLN A 63 -8.05 13.96 1.86
CA GLN A 63 -8.43 12.56 2.04
C GLN A 63 -7.27 11.67 2.53
N LEU A 64 -6.12 12.26 2.85
CA LEU A 64 -4.91 11.51 3.20
C LEU A 64 -4.46 11.80 4.64
N ASP A 65 -4.30 10.73 5.40
CA ASP A 65 -3.67 10.77 6.72
C ASP A 65 -2.19 10.41 6.58
N PHE A 66 -1.35 11.45 6.58
CA PHE A 66 0.08 11.31 6.37
C PHE A 66 0.85 11.11 7.66
N SER A 67 1.84 10.23 7.64
CA SER A 67 2.87 10.17 8.69
C SER A 67 4.25 9.87 8.11
N SER A 68 5.27 10.48 8.70
CA SER A 68 6.68 10.09 8.54
C SER A 68 7.15 9.10 9.60
N ASP A 69 6.31 8.81 10.60
CA ASP A 69 6.51 7.73 11.57
C ASP A 69 5.71 6.49 11.16
N ILE A 70 6.44 5.42 10.83
CA ILE A 70 5.84 4.14 10.42
C ILE A 70 4.98 3.52 11.53
N ASN A 71 5.34 3.74 12.81
CA ASN A 71 4.61 3.18 13.94
C ASN A 71 3.22 3.78 14.08
N SER A 72 3.08 5.09 13.89
CA SER A 72 1.76 5.74 13.96
C SER A 72 0.82 5.25 12.86
N ILE A 73 1.33 4.93 11.68
CA ILE A 73 0.52 4.32 10.61
C ILE A 73 0.18 2.88 10.96
N VAL A 74 1.14 2.07 11.39
CA VAL A 74 0.88 0.67 11.75
C VAL A 74 -0.13 0.56 12.89
N ASP A 75 -0.05 1.44 13.89
CA ASP A 75 -0.99 1.44 15.03
C ASP A 75 -2.42 1.80 14.58
N GLY A 76 -2.56 2.83 13.76
CA GLY A 76 -3.84 3.42 13.39
C GLY A 76 -4.65 2.67 12.32
N TYR A 77 -4.06 1.65 11.65
CA TYR A 77 -4.63 1.01 10.45
C TYR A 77 -4.66 -0.51 10.56
N ASP A 78 -5.70 -1.12 9.98
CA ASP A 78 -5.95 -2.57 10.03
C ASP A 78 -5.28 -3.30 8.85
N VAL A 79 -5.31 -2.67 7.68
CA VAL A 79 -4.78 -3.21 6.42
C VAL A 79 -3.61 -2.35 5.95
N LEU A 80 -2.47 -2.97 5.74
CA LEU A 80 -1.23 -2.32 5.38
C LEU A 80 -0.77 -2.78 4.00
N ILE A 81 -0.65 -1.85 3.05
CA ILE A 81 -0.12 -2.13 1.71
C ILE A 81 1.34 -1.69 1.65
N PHE A 82 2.25 -2.66 1.59
CA PHE A 82 3.68 -2.37 1.45
C PHE A 82 4.05 -2.16 -0.01
N ALA A 83 4.45 -0.94 -0.35
CA ALA A 83 4.91 -0.51 -1.67
C ALA A 83 6.30 0.15 -1.59
N ILE A 84 7.17 -0.44 -0.78
CA ILE A 84 8.57 -0.04 -0.57
C ILE A 84 9.43 -0.95 -1.44
N PRO A 85 10.43 -0.46 -2.19
CA PRO A 85 11.35 -1.35 -2.90
C PRO A 85 12.01 -2.36 -1.96
N SER A 86 12.11 -3.64 -2.37
CA SER A 86 12.59 -4.74 -1.51
C SER A 86 13.94 -4.46 -0.85
N ALA A 87 14.85 -3.79 -1.55
CA ALA A 87 16.15 -3.38 -1.01
C ALA A 87 16.09 -2.41 0.19
N PHE A 88 14.95 -1.78 0.43
CA PHE A 88 14.77 -0.86 1.57
C PHE A 88 13.78 -1.39 2.61
N LEU A 89 13.15 -2.53 2.34
CA LEU A 89 12.10 -3.08 3.22
C LEU A 89 12.65 -3.32 4.63
N MET A 90 13.76 -4.01 4.76
CA MET A 90 14.36 -4.33 6.06
C MET A 90 14.72 -3.08 6.87
N SER A 91 15.27 -2.05 6.21
CA SER A 91 15.60 -0.79 6.88
C SER A 91 14.37 -0.02 7.37
N GLU A 92 13.22 -0.19 6.73
CA GLU A 92 11.95 0.39 7.18
C GLU A 92 11.31 -0.46 8.29
N LEU A 93 11.33 -1.79 8.16
CA LEU A 93 10.81 -2.70 9.19
C LEU A 93 11.61 -2.61 10.50
N ALA A 94 12.91 -2.35 10.44
CA ALA A 94 13.76 -2.14 11.62
C ALA A 94 13.34 -0.95 12.50
N LYS A 95 12.53 -0.02 11.98
CA LYS A 95 11.98 1.11 12.74
C LYS A 95 10.70 0.75 13.51
N LEU A 96 10.09 -0.40 13.20
CA LEU A 96 8.86 -0.83 13.84
C LEU A 96 9.12 -1.28 15.28
N ASN A 97 8.32 -0.77 16.19
CA ASN A 97 8.21 -1.21 17.57
C ASN A 97 6.81 -1.79 17.89
N ILE A 98 5.94 -1.84 16.90
CA ILE A 98 4.59 -2.39 16.97
C ILE A 98 4.55 -3.71 16.19
N PRO A 99 3.98 -4.78 16.77
CA PRO A 99 3.91 -6.08 16.11
C PRO A 99 2.92 -6.04 14.92
N LEU A 100 3.26 -6.78 13.86
CA LEU A 100 2.43 -6.90 12.66
C LEU A 100 1.47 -8.09 12.67
N LYS A 101 1.56 -8.99 13.65
CA LYS A 101 0.84 -10.28 13.69
C LYS A 101 -0.68 -10.18 13.55
N ASP A 102 -1.27 -9.07 14.01
CA ASP A 102 -2.71 -8.85 13.99
C ASP A 102 -3.17 -7.99 12.80
N LYS A 103 -2.25 -7.61 11.90
CA LYS A 103 -2.52 -6.80 10.72
C LYS A 103 -2.81 -7.67 9.50
N ILE A 104 -3.59 -7.12 8.57
CA ILE A 104 -3.70 -7.68 7.22
C ILE A 104 -2.67 -6.97 6.36
N ILE A 105 -1.81 -7.73 5.69
CA ILE A 105 -0.72 -7.20 4.91
C ILE A 105 -0.90 -7.55 3.44
N PHE A 106 -0.88 -6.54 2.58
CA PHE A 106 -0.75 -6.73 1.15
C PHE A 106 0.62 -6.27 0.67
N SER A 107 1.33 -7.16 0.01
CA SER A 107 2.59 -6.81 -0.66
C SER A 107 2.33 -6.37 -2.10
N ALA A 108 2.78 -5.16 -2.42
CA ALA A 108 2.88 -4.65 -3.79
C ALA A 108 4.36 -4.57 -4.24
N ILE A 109 5.22 -5.32 -3.54
CA ILE A 109 6.68 -5.35 -3.75
C ILE A 109 7.01 -6.49 -4.71
N LYS A 110 7.83 -6.19 -5.72
CA LYS A 110 8.32 -7.20 -6.67
C LYS A 110 9.64 -7.80 -6.17
N GLY A 111 9.80 -9.11 -6.35
CA GLY A 111 11.03 -9.84 -6.02
C GLY A 111 11.07 -10.42 -4.61
N ILE A 112 12.27 -10.59 -4.11
CA ILE A 112 12.58 -11.19 -2.81
C ILE A 112 13.15 -10.15 -1.86
N VAL A 113 13.16 -10.46 -0.57
CA VAL A 113 13.88 -9.72 0.47
C VAL A 113 15.36 -10.12 0.39
N PRO A 114 16.29 -9.21 0.04
CA PRO A 114 17.68 -9.59 -0.24
C PRO A 114 18.38 -10.26 0.95
N GLU A 115 18.08 -9.82 2.17
CA GLU A 115 18.72 -10.28 3.40
C GLU A 115 18.31 -11.70 3.81
N THR A 116 17.07 -12.09 3.50
CA THR A 116 16.52 -13.41 3.89
C THR A 116 16.40 -14.38 2.72
N GLY A 117 16.39 -13.86 1.48
CA GLY A 117 16.13 -14.66 0.29
C GLY A 117 14.66 -15.10 0.12
N LEU A 118 13.79 -14.73 1.05
CA LEU A 118 12.36 -15.07 1.04
C LEU A 118 11.56 -14.15 0.12
N ILE A 119 10.46 -14.63 -0.42
CA ILE A 119 9.46 -13.74 -0.99
C ILE A 119 8.82 -12.91 0.13
N VAL A 120 8.34 -11.72 -0.22
CA VAL A 120 7.92 -10.74 0.79
C VAL A 120 6.82 -11.28 1.70
N GLY A 121 5.88 -12.09 1.19
CA GLY A 121 4.84 -12.71 2.01
C GLY A 121 5.40 -13.71 3.02
N GLU A 122 6.32 -14.59 2.61
CA GLU A 122 7.00 -15.52 3.50
C GLU A 122 7.81 -14.79 4.58
N HIS A 123 8.48 -13.70 4.21
CA HIS A 123 9.22 -12.87 5.17
C HIS A 123 8.29 -12.31 6.27
N PHE A 124 7.11 -11.78 5.92
CA PHE A 124 6.17 -11.32 6.93
C PHE A 124 5.63 -12.46 7.81
N HIS A 125 5.45 -13.65 7.24
CA HIS A 125 5.00 -14.80 7.98
C HIS A 125 6.07 -15.29 8.98
N GLU A 126 7.29 -15.52 8.51
CA GLU A 126 8.36 -16.14 9.29
C GLU A 126 8.98 -15.17 10.31
N GLU A 127 9.25 -13.92 9.91
CA GLU A 127 9.97 -12.95 10.75
C GLU A 127 9.05 -12.07 11.61
N HIS A 128 7.79 -11.89 11.19
CA HIS A 128 6.84 -11.01 11.88
C HIS A 128 5.60 -11.72 12.42
N ASN A 129 5.54 -13.07 12.31
CA ASN A 129 4.44 -13.92 12.79
C ASN A 129 3.06 -13.51 12.24
N VAL A 130 3.00 -12.96 11.03
CA VAL A 130 1.74 -12.65 10.36
C VAL A 130 1.13 -13.95 9.83
N PRO A 131 -0.11 -14.30 10.20
CA PRO A 131 -0.77 -15.48 9.64
C PRO A 131 -0.86 -15.42 8.10
N LEU A 132 -0.66 -16.54 7.41
CA LEU A 132 -0.73 -16.59 5.95
C LEU A 132 -2.10 -16.11 5.41
N ASP A 133 -3.18 -16.38 6.15
CA ASP A 133 -4.52 -15.90 5.82
C ASP A 133 -4.64 -14.35 5.87
N ASN A 134 -3.74 -13.70 6.59
CA ASN A 134 -3.67 -12.24 6.67
C ASN A 134 -2.68 -11.64 5.66
N ILE A 135 -2.11 -12.45 4.78
CA ILE A 135 -1.16 -11.99 3.76
C ILE A 135 -1.79 -12.08 2.38
N GLY A 136 -1.66 -11.01 1.62
CA GLY A 136 -2.06 -10.95 0.23
C GLY A 136 -1.01 -10.25 -0.63
N VAL A 137 -1.20 -10.33 -1.93
CA VAL A 137 -0.35 -9.67 -2.92
C VAL A 137 -1.18 -8.87 -3.91
N ILE A 138 -0.64 -7.72 -4.31
CA ILE A 138 -1.14 -6.89 -5.39
C ILE A 138 -0.10 -6.96 -6.51
N THR A 139 -0.46 -7.55 -7.64
CA THR A 139 0.44 -7.74 -8.78
C THR A 139 -0.29 -7.49 -10.09
N GLY A 140 0.43 -7.53 -11.20
CA GLY A 140 -0.14 -7.36 -12.52
C GLY A 140 0.83 -6.69 -13.50
N PRO A 141 0.53 -6.72 -14.80
CA PRO A 141 1.33 -6.11 -15.86
C PRO A 141 1.04 -4.60 -15.99
N CYS A 142 1.02 -3.87 -14.87
CA CYS A 142 0.69 -2.44 -14.85
C CYS A 142 1.91 -1.59 -14.53
N HIS A 143 1.98 -0.43 -15.15
CA HIS A 143 2.94 0.61 -14.84
C HIS A 143 2.26 1.75 -14.07
N ALA A 144 2.96 2.29 -13.07
CA ALA A 144 2.42 3.38 -12.25
C ALA A 144 2.00 4.60 -13.07
N GLU A 145 2.74 4.89 -14.15
CA GLU A 145 2.48 5.96 -15.08
C GLU A 145 1.17 5.77 -15.86
N GLU A 146 0.86 4.52 -16.23
CA GLU A 146 -0.39 4.20 -16.93
C GLU A 146 -1.59 4.33 -16.00
N VAL A 147 -1.46 3.85 -14.77
CA VAL A 147 -2.47 4.02 -13.72
C VAL A 147 -2.69 5.51 -13.41
N ALA A 148 -1.61 6.29 -13.30
CA ALA A 148 -1.69 7.73 -13.04
C ALA A 148 -2.43 8.50 -14.16
N MET A 149 -2.32 8.02 -15.41
CA MET A 149 -3.02 8.55 -16.57
C MET A 149 -4.41 7.92 -16.79
N GLU A 150 -4.91 7.15 -15.83
CA GLU A 150 -6.22 6.48 -15.88
C GLU A 150 -6.39 5.57 -17.11
N ARG A 151 -5.30 4.95 -17.56
CA ARG A 151 -5.35 3.96 -18.63
C ARG A 151 -5.83 2.62 -18.10
N LEU A 152 -6.62 1.92 -18.91
CA LEU A 152 -7.13 0.61 -18.56
C LEU A 152 -5.99 -0.33 -18.14
N SER A 153 -6.04 -0.73 -16.88
CA SER A 153 -5.01 -1.55 -16.24
C SER A 153 -5.64 -2.75 -15.53
N TYR A 154 -4.90 -3.85 -15.47
CA TYR A 154 -5.36 -5.10 -14.88
C TYR A 154 -4.47 -5.47 -13.69
N LEU A 155 -5.08 -5.64 -12.54
CA LEU A 155 -4.41 -6.10 -11.32
C LEU A 155 -4.89 -7.50 -10.94
N THR A 156 -3.98 -8.30 -10.45
CA THR A 156 -4.28 -9.57 -9.78
C THR A 156 -4.12 -9.37 -8.28
N ILE A 157 -5.17 -9.68 -7.54
CA ILE A 157 -5.19 -9.67 -6.08
C ILE A 157 -5.26 -11.13 -5.62
N ALA A 158 -4.28 -11.57 -4.85
CA ALA A 158 -4.26 -12.93 -4.33
C ALA A 158 -4.05 -12.93 -2.82
N SER A 159 -4.82 -13.74 -2.13
CA SER A 159 -4.72 -14.04 -0.69
C SER A 159 -5.28 -15.44 -0.45
N GLN A 160 -4.82 -16.13 0.60
CA GLN A 160 -5.44 -17.38 1.04
C GLN A 160 -6.82 -17.13 1.64
N ASN A 161 -7.04 -15.97 2.22
CA ASN A 161 -8.36 -15.55 2.71
C ASN A 161 -9.10 -14.79 1.60
N GLU A 162 -10.19 -15.39 1.11
CA GLU A 162 -11.02 -14.84 0.03
C GLU A 162 -11.63 -13.48 0.40
N GLU A 163 -12.07 -13.29 1.64
CA GLU A 163 -12.66 -12.03 2.10
C GLU A 163 -11.63 -10.88 2.04
N ASN A 164 -10.37 -11.15 2.35
CA ASN A 164 -9.29 -10.17 2.24
C ASN A 164 -8.98 -9.83 0.77
N ALA A 165 -9.01 -10.84 -0.11
CA ALA A 165 -8.82 -10.63 -1.55
C ALA A 165 -9.98 -9.80 -2.15
N GLU A 166 -11.22 -10.11 -1.80
CA GLU A 166 -12.41 -9.37 -2.24
C GLU A 166 -12.40 -7.92 -1.73
N LEU A 167 -12.07 -7.71 -0.44
CA LEU A 167 -11.93 -6.38 0.14
C LEU A 167 -10.93 -5.53 -0.66
N MET A 168 -9.73 -6.04 -0.88
CA MET A 168 -8.70 -5.31 -1.60
C MET A 168 -9.08 -5.09 -3.06
N SER A 169 -9.66 -6.09 -3.70
CA SER A 169 -10.20 -5.97 -5.06
C SER A 169 -11.26 -4.87 -5.16
N PHE A 170 -12.17 -4.81 -4.20
CA PHE A 170 -13.19 -3.75 -4.13
C PHE A 170 -12.56 -2.37 -3.98
N CYS A 171 -11.57 -2.23 -3.08
CA CYS A 171 -10.94 -0.95 -2.79
C CYS A 171 -10.09 -0.41 -3.95
N LEU A 172 -9.56 -1.28 -4.83
CA LEU A 172 -8.69 -0.87 -5.93
C LEU A 172 -9.38 -0.73 -7.28
N LYS A 173 -10.52 -1.39 -7.51
CA LYS A 173 -11.21 -1.37 -8.81
C LYS A 173 -11.81 -0.01 -9.12
N SER A 174 -11.79 0.35 -10.39
CA SER A 174 -12.44 1.57 -10.90
C SER A 174 -12.86 1.38 -12.37
N TRP A 175 -13.26 2.46 -13.03
CA TRP A 175 -13.56 2.40 -14.46
C TRP A 175 -12.32 2.05 -15.29
N TYR A 176 -11.11 2.42 -14.84
CA TYR A 176 -9.83 2.14 -15.50
C TYR A 176 -9.01 1.02 -14.84
N ILE A 177 -9.39 0.53 -13.65
CA ILE A 177 -8.74 -0.60 -12.97
C ILE A 177 -9.68 -1.80 -12.94
N LYS A 178 -9.22 -2.91 -13.51
CA LYS A 178 -9.88 -4.21 -13.45
C LYS A 178 -9.09 -5.12 -12.54
N THR A 179 -9.75 -5.72 -11.55
CA THR A 179 -9.17 -6.65 -10.58
C THR A 179 -9.64 -8.08 -10.86
N LYS A 180 -8.74 -9.03 -10.63
CA LYS A 180 -8.99 -10.47 -10.74
C LYS A 180 -8.46 -11.15 -9.48
#